data_4d83a3f56336cfb5f3ce1750d44d14b3
#
_entry.id   4d83a3f56336cfb5f3ce1750d44d14b3
#
_cell.length_a   1.000
_cell.length_b   1.000
_cell.length_c   1.000
_cell.angle_alpha   90.00
_cell.angle_beta   90.00
_cell.angle_gamma   90.00
#
_symmetry.space_group_name_H-M   'P 1'
#
loop_
_entity.id
_entity.type
_entity.pdbx_description
1 polymer ?
#
loop_
_entity_poly.entity_id
_entity_poly.type
_entity_poly.pdbx_seq_one_letter_code
_entity_poly.pdbx_strand_id
1 'polypeptide(L)'
;MRALSESEIRKFLSEWTWGTLIAIDGDGPYAIELSYAFDGNFIYCGSMPGGRMARCIANGSRVAFKICDSTQDTSRFRAAIAEGTVRKMIGREEIVQGLKVLYKKLGFPASRIEKRADQLCAQDTDSSFYRIDITALGGRAIGY
;
A
#
# COMPACT_ATOMS: atom_id res chain seq x y z
N MET A 1 22.06 9.16 -11.82
CA MET A 1 20.68 8.83 -11.31
C MET A 1 19.67 9.63 -12.11
N ARG A 2 18.72 8.93 -12.72
CA ARG A 2 17.68 9.58 -13.54
C ARG A 2 16.33 9.57 -12.85
N ALA A 3 15.45 10.51 -13.22
CA ALA A 3 14.06 10.46 -12.80
C ALA A 3 13.31 9.36 -13.58
N LEU A 4 12.40 8.68 -12.91
CA LEU A 4 11.43 7.80 -13.58
C LEU A 4 10.25 8.64 -14.09
N SER A 5 9.74 8.29 -15.27
CA SER A 5 8.49 8.85 -15.76
C SER A 5 7.30 8.31 -14.96
N GLU A 6 6.17 8.99 -15.02
CA GLU A 6 4.95 8.52 -14.36
C GLU A 6 4.56 7.11 -14.83
N SER A 7 4.68 6.84 -16.11
CA SER A 7 4.40 5.53 -16.70
C SER A 7 5.30 4.43 -16.12
N GLU A 8 6.60 4.71 -15.98
CA GLU A 8 7.56 3.77 -15.36
C GLU A 8 7.22 3.53 -13.89
N ILE A 9 6.85 4.57 -13.15
CA ILE A 9 6.46 4.44 -11.75
C ILE A 9 5.21 3.59 -11.60
N ARG A 10 4.18 3.84 -12.41
CA ARG A 10 2.92 3.06 -12.38
C ARG A 10 3.15 1.59 -12.72
N LYS A 11 3.99 1.33 -13.72
CA LYS A 11 4.38 -0.03 -14.07
C LYS A 11 5.10 -0.71 -12.90
N PHE A 12 6.06 -0.04 -12.29
CA PHE A 12 6.81 -0.57 -11.15
C PHE A 12 5.88 -0.86 -9.96
N LEU A 13 4.95 0.05 -9.64
CA LEU A 13 3.95 -0.16 -8.60
C LEU A 13 3.07 -1.40 -8.89
N SER A 14 2.69 -1.61 -10.15
CA SER A 14 1.84 -2.74 -10.53
C SER A 14 2.55 -4.09 -10.48
N GLU A 15 3.86 -4.11 -10.71
CA GLU A 15 4.67 -5.33 -10.75
C GLU A 15 5.19 -5.75 -9.36
N TRP A 16 5.44 -4.78 -8.48
CA TRP A 16 6.06 -5.04 -7.18
C TRP A 16 5.01 -5.49 -6.16
N THR A 17 5.46 -6.19 -5.11
CA THR A 17 4.55 -6.84 -4.15
C THR A 17 4.70 -6.30 -2.73
N TRP A 18 5.90 -5.88 -2.36
CA TRP A 18 6.20 -5.37 -1.02
C TRP A 18 6.57 -3.90 -1.08
N GLY A 19 6.13 -3.15 -0.10
CA GLY A 19 6.49 -1.75 0.02
C GLY A 19 6.41 -1.28 1.46
N THR A 20 6.92 -0.08 1.68
CA THR A 20 6.98 0.55 2.99
C THR A 20 5.88 1.59 3.11
N LEU A 21 4.95 1.38 4.02
CA LEU A 21 3.97 2.40 4.41
C LEU A 21 4.60 3.30 5.46
N ILE A 22 4.59 4.60 5.20
CA ILE A 22 5.21 5.63 6.02
C ILE A 22 4.13 6.58 6.51
N ALA A 23 4.03 6.74 7.82
CA ALA A 23 3.05 7.62 8.47
C ALA A 23 3.71 8.45 9.56
N ILE A 24 3.02 9.48 10.00
CA ILE A 24 3.42 10.28 11.16
C ILE A 24 2.62 9.80 12.37
N ASP A 25 3.33 9.35 13.38
CA ASP A 25 2.82 9.14 14.73
C ASP A 25 3.02 10.44 15.50
N GLY A 26 2.26 10.70 16.56
CA GLY A 26 2.40 11.86 17.41
C GLY A 26 3.83 12.10 17.92
N ASP A 27 4.63 11.04 18.02
CA ASP A 27 6.04 11.09 18.46
C ASP A 27 7.05 11.16 17.32
N GLY A 28 6.61 11.06 16.06
CA GLY A 28 7.49 11.15 14.90
C GLY A 28 7.10 10.20 13.75
N PRO A 29 7.99 10.06 12.77
CA PRO A 29 7.73 9.18 11.62
C PRO A 29 7.78 7.71 12.04
N TYR A 30 6.92 6.91 11.42
CA TYR A 30 6.86 5.47 11.60
C TYR A 30 6.67 4.77 10.26
N ALA A 31 7.34 3.66 10.05
CA ALA A 31 7.30 2.94 8.79
C ALA A 31 7.24 1.43 9.01
N ILE A 32 6.45 0.74 8.18
CA ILE A 32 6.37 -0.73 8.18
C ILE A 32 6.34 -1.26 6.75
N GLU A 33 6.87 -2.47 6.58
CA GLU A 33 6.76 -3.20 5.31
C GLU A 33 5.43 -3.94 5.23
N LEU A 34 4.77 -3.79 4.09
CA LEU A 34 3.48 -4.44 3.80
C LEU A 34 3.47 -4.99 2.39
N SER A 35 2.79 -6.12 2.21
CA SER A 35 2.35 -6.52 0.87
C SER A 35 1.18 -5.65 0.44
N TYR A 36 1.07 -5.40 -0.85
CA TYR A 36 0.07 -4.49 -1.38
C TYR A 36 -0.39 -4.87 -2.79
N ALA A 37 -1.43 -4.22 -3.26
CA ALA A 37 -1.82 -4.23 -4.66
C ALA A 37 -2.12 -2.82 -5.13
N PHE A 38 -1.84 -2.57 -6.42
CA PHE A 38 -2.09 -1.30 -7.09
C PHE A 38 -2.98 -1.57 -8.31
N ASP A 39 -4.12 -0.90 -8.40
CA ASP A 39 -5.09 -1.11 -9.49
C ASP A 39 -5.00 -0.05 -10.61
N GLY A 40 -3.99 0.80 -10.55
CA GLY A 40 -3.84 1.94 -11.47
C GLY A 40 -4.26 3.27 -10.86
N ASN A 41 -5.08 3.25 -9.81
CA ASN A 41 -5.58 4.46 -9.12
C ASN A 41 -5.29 4.46 -7.62
N PHE A 42 -5.40 3.30 -6.97
CA PHE A 42 -5.32 3.16 -5.52
C PHE A 42 -4.33 2.08 -5.13
N ILE A 43 -3.73 2.24 -3.96
CA ILE A 43 -2.96 1.19 -3.30
C ILE A 43 -3.84 0.59 -2.20
N TYR A 44 -3.96 -0.74 -2.20
CA TYR A 44 -4.68 -1.51 -1.18
C TYR A 44 -3.68 -2.27 -0.34
N CYS A 45 -3.78 -2.12 0.98
CA CYS A 45 -2.91 -2.82 1.93
C CYS A 45 -3.63 -3.04 3.25
N GLY A 46 -3.05 -3.89 4.09
CA GLY A 46 -3.56 -4.17 5.42
C GLY A 46 -2.47 -4.10 6.46
N SER A 47 -2.87 -3.89 7.71
CA SER A 47 -1.97 -3.94 8.86
C SER A 47 -2.58 -4.79 9.97
N MET A 48 -1.79 -5.10 10.98
CA MET A 48 -2.30 -5.83 12.16
C MET A 48 -3.28 -4.97 12.93
N PRO A 49 -4.46 -5.49 13.30
CA PRO A 49 -5.40 -4.77 14.16
C PRO A 49 -4.74 -4.39 15.49
N GLY A 50 -4.96 -3.16 15.95
CA GLY A 50 -4.40 -2.68 17.21
C GLY A 50 -2.89 -2.41 17.20
N GLY A 51 -2.21 -2.59 16.08
CA GLY A 51 -0.79 -2.29 15.94
C GLY A 51 -0.51 -0.78 15.92
N ARG A 52 0.76 -0.42 16.01
CA ARG A 52 1.16 0.99 16.00
C ARG A 52 0.72 1.71 14.73
N MET A 53 0.85 1.08 13.55
CA MET A 53 0.42 1.69 12.30
C MET A 53 -1.08 1.96 12.28
N ALA A 54 -1.89 1.05 12.82
CA ALA A 54 -3.33 1.24 12.94
C ALA A 54 -3.68 2.47 13.79
N ARG A 55 -2.87 2.76 14.81
CA ARG A 55 -3.05 3.96 15.64
C ARG A 55 -2.60 5.25 14.95
N CYS A 56 -1.55 5.17 14.10
CA CYS A 56 -1.06 6.33 13.36
C CYS A 56 -2.02 6.77 12.26
N ILE A 57 -2.74 5.80 11.66
CA ILE A 57 -3.58 6.05 10.50
C ILE A 57 -5.00 6.39 10.93
N ALA A 58 -5.42 7.62 10.67
CA ALA A 58 -6.82 8.02 10.71
C ALA A 58 -7.30 8.26 9.27
N ASN A 59 -8.62 8.28 9.06
CA ASN A 59 -9.18 8.61 7.74
C ASN A 59 -8.74 10.00 7.31
N GLY A 60 -8.22 10.10 6.08
CA GLY A 60 -7.70 11.34 5.53
C GLY A 60 -6.27 11.68 5.96
N SER A 61 -5.61 10.84 6.75
CA SER A 61 -4.20 11.04 7.11
C SER A 61 -3.30 11.00 5.90
N ARG A 62 -2.32 11.91 5.86
CA ARG A 62 -1.28 11.92 4.84
C ARG A 62 -0.28 10.80 5.11
N VAL A 63 0.03 10.05 4.06
CA VAL A 63 1.01 8.96 4.11
C VAL A 63 1.88 8.97 2.86
N ALA A 64 2.99 8.22 2.92
CA ALA A 64 3.76 7.87 1.74
C ALA A 64 3.86 6.35 1.67
N PHE A 65 3.91 5.82 0.45
CA PHE A 65 4.14 4.41 0.20
C PHE A 65 5.33 4.27 -0.75
N LYS A 66 6.38 3.62 -0.28
CA LYS A 66 7.64 3.50 -1.01
C LYS A 66 7.84 2.06 -1.45
N ILE A 67 8.31 1.88 -2.69
CA ILE A 67 8.84 0.61 -3.19
C ILE A 67 10.28 0.81 -3.63
N CYS A 68 11.08 -0.25 -3.52
CA CYS A 68 12.50 -0.20 -3.86
C CYS A 68 12.98 -1.54 -4.40
N ASP A 69 13.80 -1.49 -5.43
CA ASP A 69 14.51 -2.62 -6.01
C ASP A 69 15.98 -2.24 -6.18
N SER A 70 16.90 -3.00 -5.60
CA SER A 70 18.32 -2.65 -5.64
C SER A 70 19.20 -3.89 -5.57
N THR A 71 20.37 -3.79 -6.20
CA THR A 71 21.43 -4.78 -6.07
C THR A 71 22.41 -4.37 -4.97
N GLN A 72 23.04 -5.37 -4.36
CA GLN A 72 23.99 -5.13 -3.26
C GLN A 72 25.24 -4.36 -3.70
N ASP A 73 25.63 -4.52 -4.96
CA ASP A 73 26.80 -3.82 -5.54
C ASP A 73 26.49 -2.40 -5.99
N THR A 74 25.28 -1.91 -5.73
CA THR A 74 24.79 -0.58 -6.11
C THR A 74 24.77 -0.27 -7.61
N SER A 75 24.99 -1.28 -8.46
CA SER A 75 24.98 -1.10 -9.91
C SER A 75 23.59 -0.85 -10.49
N ARG A 76 22.55 -1.36 -9.83
CA ARG A 76 21.16 -1.18 -10.21
C ARG A 76 20.33 -0.76 -9.00
N PHE A 77 19.53 0.25 -9.21
CA PHE A 77 18.63 0.77 -8.19
C PHE A 77 17.44 1.44 -8.86
N ARG A 78 16.28 1.19 -8.35
CA ARG A 78 15.09 2.02 -8.60
C ARG A 78 14.25 2.09 -7.35
N ALA A 79 13.69 3.26 -7.13
CA ALA A 79 12.72 3.47 -6.06
C ALA A 79 11.61 4.37 -6.54
N ALA A 80 10.41 4.13 -6.04
CA ALA A 80 9.27 4.99 -6.28
C ALA A 80 8.57 5.29 -4.96
N ILE A 81 8.01 6.49 -4.87
CA ILE A 81 7.22 6.94 -3.72
C ILE A 81 5.87 7.43 -4.25
N ALA A 82 4.80 6.90 -3.68
CA ALA A 82 3.45 7.39 -3.86
C ALA A 82 3.05 8.15 -2.60
N GLU A 83 2.77 9.43 -2.72
CA GLU A 83 2.22 10.23 -1.63
C GLU A 83 0.71 10.30 -1.77
N GLY A 84 -0.01 10.31 -0.67
CA GLY A 84 -1.45 10.38 -0.73
C GLY A 84 -2.11 10.43 0.63
N THR A 85 -3.40 10.15 0.62
CA THR A 85 -4.22 10.07 1.82
C THR A 85 -4.71 8.64 2.02
N VAL A 86 -4.68 8.16 3.25
CA VAL A 86 -5.12 6.83 3.61
C VAL A 86 -6.56 6.86 4.12
N ARG A 87 -7.33 5.85 3.75
CA ARG A 87 -8.69 5.67 4.23
C ARG A 87 -8.91 4.22 4.67
N LYS A 88 -9.48 4.04 5.85
CA LYS A 88 -9.96 2.72 6.27
C LYS A 88 -11.14 2.30 5.40
N MET A 89 -11.14 1.06 4.98
CA MET A 89 -12.23 0.48 4.21
C MET A 89 -13.24 -0.13 5.16
N ILE A 90 -14.45 0.42 5.19
CA ILE A 90 -15.47 0.07 6.19
C ILE A 90 -16.74 -0.53 5.61
N GLY A 91 -17.08 -0.28 4.37
CA GLY A 91 -18.25 -0.87 3.72
C GLY A 91 -17.92 -2.25 3.16
N ARG A 92 -18.84 -3.23 3.34
CA ARG A 92 -18.61 -4.60 2.86
C ARG A 92 -18.31 -4.67 1.36
N GLU A 93 -19.09 -3.97 0.55
CA GLU A 93 -18.90 -3.95 -0.90
C GLU A 93 -17.54 -3.38 -1.28
N GLU A 94 -17.14 -2.30 -0.65
CA GLU A 94 -15.84 -1.67 -0.85
C GLU A 94 -14.69 -2.59 -0.42
N ILE A 95 -14.83 -3.24 0.74
CA ILE A 95 -13.85 -4.21 1.25
C ILE A 95 -13.71 -5.39 0.28
N VAL A 96 -14.81 -5.94 -0.20
CA VAL A 96 -14.79 -7.05 -1.17
C VAL A 96 -14.06 -6.64 -2.45
N GLN A 97 -14.32 -5.45 -2.99
CA GLN A 97 -13.65 -4.97 -4.19
C GLN A 97 -12.13 -4.82 -3.98
N GLY A 98 -11.73 -4.24 -2.87
CA GLY A 98 -10.31 -4.11 -2.53
C GLY A 98 -9.63 -5.45 -2.32
N LEU A 99 -10.29 -6.40 -1.66
CA LEU A 99 -9.76 -7.75 -1.46
C LEU A 99 -9.61 -8.50 -2.78
N LYS A 100 -10.52 -8.31 -3.74
CA LYS A 100 -10.38 -8.91 -5.07
C LYS A 100 -9.09 -8.46 -5.76
N VAL A 101 -8.78 -7.17 -5.68
CA VAL A 101 -7.53 -6.61 -6.25
C VAL A 101 -6.32 -7.21 -5.54
N LEU A 102 -6.31 -7.19 -4.21
CA LEU A 102 -5.19 -7.67 -3.40
C LEU A 102 -4.97 -9.17 -3.56
N TYR A 103 -6.02 -9.99 -3.49
CA TYR A 103 -5.92 -11.45 -3.57
C TYR A 103 -5.48 -11.92 -4.96
N LYS A 104 -5.96 -11.27 -6.02
CA LYS A 104 -5.51 -11.54 -7.38
C LYS A 104 -4.01 -11.28 -7.52
N LYS A 105 -3.53 -10.17 -6.99
CA LYS A 105 -2.11 -9.80 -7.03
C LYS A 105 -1.24 -10.78 -6.26
N LEU A 106 -1.66 -11.16 -5.06
CA LEU A 106 -0.89 -12.01 -4.16
C LEU A 106 -1.07 -13.51 -4.42
N GLY A 107 -1.97 -13.89 -5.33
CA GLY A 107 -2.23 -15.30 -5.65
C GLY A 107 -3.06 -16.03 -4.58
N PHE A 108 -3.80 -15.31 -3.76
CA PHE A 108 -4.68 -15.93 -2.76
C PHE A 108 -5.99 -16.39 -3.39
N PRO A 109 -6.57 -17.49 -2.90
CA PRO A 109 -7.83 -18.02 -3.45
C PRO A 109 -8.99 -17.05 -3.28
N ALA A 110 -9.72 -16.79 -4.37
CA ALA A 110 -10.92 -15.95 -4.34
C ALA A 110 -12.00 -16.48 -3.38
N SER A 111 -11.99 -17.79 -3.11
CA SER A 111 -12.92 -18.44 -2.17
C SER A 111 -12.76 -17.94 -0.72
N ARG A 112 -11.66 -17.29 -0.39
CA ARG A 112 -11.38 -16.73 0.96
C ARG A 112 -11.88 -15.30 1.13
N ILE A 113 -12.30 -14.63 0.07
CA ILE A 113 -12.66 -13.20 0.10
C ILE A 113 -13.85 -12.96 1.02
N GLU A 114 -14.92 -13.74 0.89
CA GLU A 114 -16.14 -13.55 1.69
C GLU A 114 -15.87 -13.70 3.18
N LYS A 115 -15.12 -14.73 3.58
CA LYS A 115 -14.74 -14.93 4.98
C LYS A 115 -13.89 -13.79 5.51
N ARG A 116 -12.91 -13.33 4.71
CA ARG A 116 -12.05 -12.21 5.11
C ARG A 116 -12.86 -10.92 5.22
N ALA A 117 -13.79 -10.67 4.29
CA ALA A 117 -14.68 -9.53 4.36
C ALA A 117 -15.54 -9.55 5.63
N ASP A 118 -16.06 -10.71 6.01
CA ASP A 118 -16.81 -10.87 7.26
C ASP A 118 -15.96 -10.50 8.47
N GLN A 119 -14.71 -10.97 8.51
CA GLN A 119 -13.77 -10.68 9.60
C GLN A 119 -13.47 -9.18 9.69
N LEU A 120 -13.22 -8.53 8.55
CA LEU A 120 -12.93 -7.10 8.50
C LEU A 120 -14.14 -6.25 8.88
N CYS A 121 -15.33 -6.62 8.45
CA CYS A 121 -16.57 -5.93 8.85
C CYS A 121 -16.85 -6.07 10.34
N ALA A 122 -16.49 -7.20 10.95
CA ALA A 122 -16.68 -7.43 12.38
C ALA A 122 -15.68 -6.64 13.25
N GLN A 123 -14.56 -6.15 12.68
CA GLN A 123 -13.59 -5.33 13.39
C GLN A 123 -14.09 -3.89 13.64
N ASP A 124 -15.17 -3.50 12.97
CA ASP A 124 -15.79 -2.19 13.11
C ASP A 124 -14.76 -1.06 12.87
N THR A 125 -14.53 -0.17 13.86
CA THR A 125 -13.57 0.93 13.73
C THR A 125 -12.12 0.50 13.69
N ASP A 126 -11.81 -0.75 14.04
CA ASP A 126 -10.46 -1.31 14.06
C ASP A 126 -10.11 -2.05 12.77
N SER A 127 -10.83 -1.80 11.70
CA SER A 127 -10.50 -2.38 10.39
C SER A 127 -9.03 -2.17 10.06
N SER A 128 -8.39 -3.25 9.69
CA SER A 128 -6.97 -3.27 9.33
C SER A 128 -6.75 -3.24 7.81
N PHE A 129 -7.78 -2.91 7.05
CA PHE A 129 -7.72 -2.84 5.59
C PHE A 129 -7.88 -1.40 5.11
N TYR A 130 -6.91 -0.95 4.29
CA TYR A 130 -6.76 0.45 3.91
C TYR A 130 -6.67 0.63 2.41
N ARG A 131 -7.12 1.80 1.94
CA ARG A 131 -6.88 2.28 0.59
C ARG A 131 -6.11 3.59 0.65
N ILE A 132 -5.08 3.71 -0.18
CA ILE A 132 -4.34 4.96 -0.35
C ILE A 132 -4.77 5.61 -1.65
N ASP A 133 -5.28 6.82 -1.56
CA ASP A 133 -5.64 7.68 -2.68
C ASP A 133 -4.40 8.51 -3.04
N ILE A 134 -3.80 8.23 -4.20
CA ILE A 134 -2.52 8.80 -4.59
C ILE A 134 -2.71 10.23 -5.08
N THR A 135 -1.91 11.17 -4.56
CA THR A 135 -1.90 12.58 -4.96
C THR A 135 -0.63 12.99 -5.69
N ALA A 136 0.48 12.28 -5.47
CA ALA A 136 1.75 12.56 -6.13
C ALA A 136 2.57 11.30 -6.28
N LEU A 137 3.35 11.22 -7.36
CA LEU A 137 4.26 10.13 -7.65
C LEU A 137 5.66 10.69 -7.93
N GLY A 138 6.69 10.01 -7.42
CA GLY A 138 8.08 10.32 -7.71
C GLY A 138 8.92 9.06 -7.75
N GLY A 139 10.03 9.10 -8.50
CA GLY A 139 10.89 7.94 -8.58
C GLY A 139 12.25 8.25 -9.19
N ARG A 140 13.23 7.42 -8.88
CA ARG A 140 14.61 7.52 -9.35
C ARG A 140 15.15 6.14 -9.70
N ALA A 141 16.09 6.10 -10.64
CA ALA A 141 16.74 4.87 -11.05
C ALA A 141 18.21 5.08 -11.41
N ILE A 142 18.99 4.02 -11.26
CA ILE A 142 20.35 3.83 -11.77
C ILE A 142 20.38 2.46 -12.43
N GLY A 143 20.92 2.35 -13.62
CA GLY A 143 21.08 1.07 -14.32
C GLY A 143 19.79 0.44 -14.84
N TYR A 144 18.75 1.24 -15.03
CA TYR A 144 17.47 0.83 -15.62
C TYR A 144 17.16 1.66 -16.85
#